data_e3d9c72fa5cad104cbf249ca74075bbc
#
_entry.id   e3d9c72fa5cad104cbf249ca74075bbc
#
_cell.length_a   1.000
_cell.length_b   1.000
_cell.length_c   1.000
_cell.angle_alpha   90.00
_cell.angle_beta   90.00
_cell.angle_gamma   90.00
#
_symmetry.space_group_name_H-M   'P 1'
#
loop_
_entity.id
_entity.type
_entity.pdbx_description
1 polymer ?
#
loop_
_entity_poly.entity_id
_entity_poly.type
_entity_poly.pdbx_seq_one_letter_code
_entity_poly.pdbx_strand_id
1 'polypeptide(L)'
;MELIIKETGRMKKETCKQEPVFKMKDSVLISCELNGCTAITIPADVKTIGKMCFASADVEEVILPEGIKCIESKAFADCFNLKKINFPEGLETVEGRAFMNCGSLTEVILPTTLTKIGDYAFHNAGIKQLTLPDPKNVLSIGANVFGAIKIKNINIPKNFKLSKAMFSTCQQLRSVNFESNWVLIPERCFYYCTNLEEIDISKALFIKDSAFLECHSLSVNVIPAHTYVSACAFMKTGVEDVTIEDISEVEEKAFSDCKALKKLTINVPDGPAIADNLCIPKELAAHCTSLQTVAFTGHTENLSSIKAAAFMGTTMLREISLPDSIRTIEQCAFYNSGIKNIHLPEDLRQIGNGAFGSSGIKSIVVPDRVTKLGRGAFNRCYELTDVTLPESITTIPRYAFIDCGKLKTVNAPNITVVCDSAFCNCEMLTTFDFSQIKELGSTSFAGTGIRKAVLSSKLVKLQPSIFCNCKDLQSVDMSACDKIKTISANCFQDCNRLKDVKLPPNVYKFSSSCFISVKFNKLVINAGIRIGNGAFSEAVIDELEFVDDANSPTRTIVDISAFEGAKVGKLIIPDHMYGRFKNAINEMQ
;
A
#
# COMPACT_ATOMS: atom_id res chain seq x y z
N MET A 1 -34.73 54.46 -37.26
CA MET A 1 -34.12 53.37 -36.47
C MET A 1 -34.29 53.74 -35.02
N GLU A 2 -35.36 53.28 -34.39
CA GLU A 2 -35.75 53.65 -33.03
C GLU A 2 -34.85 52.92 -32.01
N LEU A 3 -34.25 53.70 -31.16
CA LEU A 3 -33.49 53.26 -29.99
C LEU A 3 -34.51 52.93 -28.90
N ILE A 4 -34.86 51.67 -28.71
CA ILE A 4 -35.67 51.22 -27.56
C ILE A 4 -34.73 51.13 -26.37
N ILE A 5 -34.69 52.21 -25.58
CA ILE A 5 -34.16 52.15 -24.21
C ILE A 5 -35.23 51.46 -23.38
N LYS A 6 -35.06 50.14 -23.12
CA LYS A 6 -35.83 49.47 -22.08
C LYS A 6 -35.40 50.02 -20.73
N GLU A 7 -36.31 50.69 -20.10
CA GLU A 7 -36.20 51.08 -18.70
C GLU A 7 -35.73 49.90 -17.86
N THR A 8 -34.54 50.04 -17.29
CA THR A 8 -34.06 49.17 -16.23
C THR A 8 -35.00 49.31 -15.06
N GLY A 9 -35.68 48.23 -14.71
CA GLY A 9 -36.64 48.17 -13.63
C GLY A 9 -36.08 48.82 -12.37
N ARG A 10 -36.86 49.72 -11.83
CA ARG A 10 -36.68 50.32 -10.51
C ARG A 10 -36.46 49.19 -9.50
N MET A 11 -35.20 48.99 -9.09
CA MET A 11 -34.92 48.23 -7.88
C MET A 11 -35.63 48.88 -6.71
N LYS A 12 -36.34 48.11 -5.92
CA LYS A 12 -36.90 48.56 -4.64
C LYS A 12 -35.75 49.08 -3.79
N LYS A 13 -35.72 50.39 -3.52
CA LYS A 13 -34.88 51.02 -2.51
C LYS A 13 -35.32 50.50 -1.13
N GLU A 14 -34.84 49.39 -0.70
CA GLU A 14 -34.89 48.99 0.71
C GLU A 14 -33.64 49.52 1.40
N THR A 15 -33.85 50.68 2.06
CA THR A 15 -33.22 51.19 3.28
C THR A 15 -31.69 51.33 3.31
N CYS A 16 -31.10 52.10 2.39
CA CYS A 16 -29.89 52.83 2.75
C CYS A 16 -30.28 54.02 3.64
N LYS A 17 -29.81 54.04 4.86
CA LYS A 17 -30.03 55.22 5.74
C LYS A 17 -29.14 56.40 5.33
N GLN A 18 -28.01 56.14 4.69
CA GLN A 18 -27.07 57.11 4.12
C GLN A 18 -26.42 56.49 2.89
N GLU A 19 -25.90 57.29 1.94
CA GLU A 19 -25.16 56.79 0.77
C GLU A 19 -23.82 56.15 1.18
N PRO A 20 -23.31 55.15 0.42
CA PRO A 20 -22.01 54.59 0.70
C PRO A 20 -20.90 55.63 0.50
N VAL A 21 -19.89 55.60 1.36
CA VAL A 21 -18.76 56.53 1.30
C VAL A 21 -17.53 55.80 0.74
N PHE A 22 -17.06 56.26 -0.42
CA PHE A 22 -15.91 55.69 -1.12
C PHE A 22 -14.63 56.49 -0.82
N LYS A 23 -13.57 55.82 -0.30
CA LYS A 23 -12.24 56.42 -0.11
C LYS A 23 -11.34 55.99 -1.27
N MET A 24 -10.90 57.01 -2.06
CA MET A 24 -10.10 56.78 -3.27
C MET A 24 -8.73 57.44 -3.19
N LYS A 25 -7.76 56.85 -3.89
CA LYS A 25 -6.46 57.44 -4.17
C LYS A 25 -6.00 56.98 -5.58
N ASP A 26 -5.68 57.90 -6.47
CA ASP A 26 -5.16 57.62 -7.82
C ASP A 26 -6.00 56.58 -8.61
N SER A 27 -7.31 56.75 -8.68
CA SER A 27 -8.29 55.83 -9.28
C SER A 27 -8.34 54.44 -8.66
N VAL A 28 -7.76 54.23 -7.46
CA VAL A 28 -7.84 53.03 -6.66
C VAL A 28 -8.87 53.25 -5.54
N LEU A 29 -9.89 52.40 -5.47
CA LEU A 29 -10.84 52.36 -4.32
C LEU A 29 -10.19 51.61 -3.15
N ILE A 30 -9.82 52.37 -2.11
CA ILE A 30 -9.09 51.82 -0.95
C ILE A 30 -10.04 51.20 0.07
N SER A 31 -11.17 51.84 0.34
CA SER A 31 -12.19 51.34 1.27
C SER A 31 -13.55 51.93 0.94
N CYS A 32 -14.61 51.25 1.42
CA CYS A 32 -15.98 51.67 1.29
C CYS A 32 -16.70 51.53 2.66
N GLU A 33 -17.34 52.58 3.13
CA GLU A 33 -18.26 52.52 4.26
C GLU A 33 -19.67 52.33 3.71
N LEU A 34 -20.25 51.15 3.90
CA LEU A 34 -21.55 50.77 3.30
C LEU A 34 -22.76 51.50 3.86
N ASN A 35 -22.69 51.99 5.09
CA ASN A 35 -23.79 52.68 5.79
C ASN A 35 -25.14 51.93 5.76
N GLY A 36 -25.08 50.61 5.74
CA GLY A 36 -26.24 49.73 5.67
C GLY A 36 -26.75 49.46 4.25
N CYS A 37 -26.06 49.94 3.21
CA CYS A 37 -26.37 49.59 1.82
C CYS A 37 -25.87 48.22 1.48
N THR A 38 -26.74 47.34 0.96
CA THR A 38 -26.36 45.99 0.49
C THR A 38 -26.15 45.92 -1.04
N ALA A 39 -26.62 46.96 -1.77
CA ALA A 39 -26.38 47.10 -3.22
C ALA A 39 -25.62 48.40 -3.49
N ILE A 40 -24.52 48.33 -4.19
CA ILE A 40 -23.64 49.48 -4.47
C ILE A 40 -23.24 49.56 -5.93
N THR A 41 -23.10 50.79 -6.43
CA THR A 41 -22.50 51.07 -7.74
C THR A 41 -21.18 51.78 -7.52
N ILE A 42 -20.10 51.19 -8.03
CA ILE A 42 -18.75 51.74 -7.91
C ILE A 42 -18.61 52.96 -8.87
N PRO A 43 -18.01 54.08 -8.41
CA PRO A 43 -17.84 55.28 -9.22
C PRO A 43 -17.11 55.04 -10.54
N ALA A 44 -17.47 55.77 -11.60
CA ALA A 44 -17.00 55.55 -12.95
C ALA A 44 -15.49 55.81 -13.15
N ASP A 45 -14.87 56.61 -12.30
CA ASP A 45 -13.44 56.96 -12.30
C ASP A 45 -12.55 55.92 -11.59
N VAL A 46 -13.15 54.91 -10.94
CA VAL A 46 -12.43 53.80 -10.33
C VAL A 46 -11.91 52.84 -11.40
N LYS A 47 -10.60 52.64 -11.42
CA LYS A 47 -9.93 51.64 -12.28
C LYS A 47 -9.43 50.41 -11.56
N THR A 48 -9.31 50.51 -10.22
CA THR A 48 -8.81 49.38 -9.39
C THR A 48 -9.62 49.30 -8.11
N ILE A 49 -10.13 48.10 -7.79
CA ILE A 49 -10.63 47.80 -6.45
C ILE A 49 -9.42 47.37 -5.61
N GLY A 50 -9.12 48.13 -4.59
CA GLY A 50 -7.92 47.92 -3.78
C GLY A 50 -7.98 46.69 -2.91
N LYS A 51 -6.82 46.30 -2.43
CA LYS A 51 -6.64 45.14 -1.56
C LYS A 51 -7.54 45.17 -0.33
N MET A 52 -8.31 44.10 -0.13
CA MET A 52 -9.23 43.92 1.00
C MET A 52 -10.33 45.02 1.12
N CYS A 53 -10.58 45.80 0.06
CA CYS A 53 -11.48 46.95 0.10
C CYS A 53 -12.88 46.62 0.65
N PHE A 54 -13.44 45.46 0.30
CA PHE A 54 -14.74 44.96 0.76
C PHE A 54 -14.61 43.63 1.54
N ALA A 55 -13.42 43.29 2.03
CA ALA A 55 -13.25 42.03 2.73
C ALA A 55 -14.22 41.91 3.93
N SER A 56 -14.98 40.79 3.98
CA SER A 56 -16.02 40.53 4.99
C SER A 56 -17.18 41.56 5.01
N ALA A 57 -17.35 42.32 3.96
CA ALA A 57 -18.43 43.30 3.86
C ALA A 57 -19.79 42.64 3.67
N ASP A 58 -20.82 43.22 4.29
CA ASP A 58 -22.21 42.78 4.13
C ASP A 58 -22.84 43.41 2.87
N VAL A 59 -22.36 43.01 1.70
CA VAL A 59 -22.81 43.49 0.41
C VAL A 59 -23.45 42.34 -0.37
N GLU A 60 -24.60 42.62 -1.02
CA GLU A 60 -25.34 41.65 -1.82
C GLU A 60 -25.12 41.84 -3.33
N GLU A 61 -25.02 43.08 -3.78
CA GLU A 61 -24.85 43.41 -5.22
C GLU A 61 -23.85 44.52 -5.40
N VAL A 62 -22.90 44.32 -6.34
CA VAL A 62 -21.88 45.30 -6.71
C VAL A 62 -21.92 45.49 -8.22
N ILE A 63 -22.03 46.74 -8.67
CA ILE A 63 -21.93 47.13 -10.07
C ILE A 63 -20.57 47.80 -10.29
N LEU A 64 -19.69 47.13 -11.02
CA LEU A 64 -18.37 47.65 -11.42
C LEU A 64 -18.49 48.52 -12.67
N PRO A 65 -17.72 49.62 -12.78
CA PRO A 65 -17.74 50.48 -13.95
C PRO A 65 -17.01 49.81 -15.17
N GLU A 66 -17.41 50.21 -16.36
CA GLU A 66 -16.78 49.70 -17.61
C GLU A 66 -15.28 49.99 -17.70
N GLY A 67 -14.77 50.99 -16.99
CA GLY A 67 -13.36 51.39 -16.95
C GLY A 67 -12.48 50.57 -16.01
N ILE A 68 -13.04 49.61 -15.25
CA ILE A 68 -12.29 48.80 -14.28
C ILE A 68 -11.19 47.97 -14.97
N LYS A 69 -10.01 47.92 -14.37
CA LYS A 69 -8.85 47.16 -14.90
C LYS A 69 -8.39 46.06 -13.96
N CYS A 70 -8.49 46.29 -12.65
CA CYS A 70 -7.93 45.39 -11.65
C CYS A 70 -8.82 45.24 -10.44
N ILE A 71 -8.95 44.00 -9.98
CA ILE A 71 -9.51 43.65 -8.65
C ILE A 71 -8.36 43.03 -7.86
N GLU A 72 -7.87 43.76 -6.86
CA GLU A 72 -6.70 43.35 -6.08
C GLU A 72 -7.00 42.22 -5.10
N SER A 73 -5.91 41.71 -4.51
CA SER A 73 -5.94 40.55 -3.62
C SER A 73 -6.92 40.72 -2.47
N LYS A 74 -7.80 39.71 -2.28
CA LYS A 74 -8.82 39.67 -1.24
C LYS A 74 -9.86 40.82 -1.28
N ALA A 75 -9.98 41.52 -2.40
CA ALA A 75 -10.86 42.70 -2.48
C ALA A 75 -12.29 42.42 -1.99
N PHE A 76 -12.85 41.27 -2.27
CA PHE A 76 -14.17 40.80 -1.84
C PHE A 76 -14.10 39.46 -1.06
N ALA A 77 -12.96 39.17 -0.45
CA ALA A 77 -12.85 37.91 0.31
C ALA A 77 -13.86 37.89 1.48
N ASP A 78 -14.46 36.73 1.71
CA ASP A 78 -15.41 36.50 2.80
C ASP A 78 -16.69 37.38 2.74
N CYS A 79 -17.04 37.91 1.56
CA CYS A 79 -18.32 38.54 1.31
C CYS A 79 -19.41 37.46 1.15
N PHE A 80 -19.82 36.87 2.26
CA PHE A 80 -20.73 35.72 2.27
C PHE A 80 -22.10 36.00 1.62
N ASN A 81 -22.55 37.22 1.65
CA ASN A 81 -23.85 37.66 1.14
C ASN A 81 -23.79 38.20 -0.30
N LEU A 82 -22.63 38.33 -0.90
CA LEU A 82 -22.48 38.83 -2.28
C LEU A 82 -23.14 37.85 -3.26
N LYS A 83 -24.25 38.26 -3.88
CA LYS A 83 -25.08 37.49 -4.82
C LYS A 83 -24.72 37.79 -6.27
N LYS A 84 -24.42 39.07 -6.58
CA LYS A 84 -24.17 39.56 -7.94
C LYS A 84 -23.03 40.54 -8.00
N ILE A 85 -22.18 40.35 -9.03
CA ILE A 85 -21.17 41.29 -9.46
C ILE A 85 -20.97 41.12 -10.97
N ASN A 86 -20.86 42.21 -11.73
CA ASN A 86 -20.49 42.14 -13.13
C ASN A 86 -18.96 42.15 -13.32
N PHE A 87 -18.50 41.56 -14.41
CA PHE A 87 -17.10 41.55 -14.83
C PHE A 87 -17.03 42.18 -16.24
N PRO A 88 -16.88 43.54 -16.36
CA PRO A 88 -16.94 44.21 -17.65
C PRO A 88 -15.80 43.81 -18.58
N GLU A 89 -16.04 43.88 -19.91
CA GLU A 89 -14.97 43.83 -20.88
C GLU A 89 -14.01 45.02 -20.64
N GLY A 90 -12.73 44.71 -20.59
CA GLY A 90 -11.69 45.68 -20.19
C GLY A 90 -11.06 45.37 -18.83
N LEU A 91 -11.69 44.51 -18.00
CA LEU A 91 -11.05 43.97 -16.81
C LEU A 91 -9.89 43.05 -17.21
N GLU A 92 -8.69 43.35 -16.73
CA GLU A 92 -7.45 42.65 -17.10
C GLU A 92 -6.95 41.71 -16.02
N THR A 93 -7.20 42.02 -14.73
CA THR A 93 -6.63 41.27 -13.61
C THR A 93 -7.62 41.05 -12.48
N VAL A 94 -7.71 39.82 -12.04
CA VAL A 94 -8.33 39.40 -10.77
C VAL A 94 -7.25 38.75 -9.93
N GLU A 95 -6.84 39.41 -8.86
CA GLU A 95 -5.75 38.94 -8.02
C GLU A 95 -6.15 37.82 -7.06
N GLY A 96 -5.15 37.25 -6.37
CA GLY A 96 -5.35 36.10 -5.51
C GLY A 96 -6.38 36.30 -4.38
N ARG A 97 -7.27 35.30 -4.21
CA ARG A 97 -8.32 35.28 -3.20
C ARG A 97 -9.34 36.42 -3.30
N ALA A 98 -9.44 37.07 -4.45
CA ALA A 98 -10.29 38.26 -4.63
C ALA A 98 -11.75 38.02 -4.24
N PHE A 99 -12.30 36.83 -4.55
CA PHE A 99 -13.67 36.40 -4.24
C PHE A 99 -13.72 35.12 -3.41
N MET A 100 -12.67 34.86 -2.65
CA MET A 100 -12.63 33.65 -1.80
C MET A 100 -13.77 33.66 -0.79
N ASN A 101 -14.48 32.53 -0.63
CA ASN A 101 -15.59 32.35 0.29
C ASN A 101 -16.83 33.23 0.00
N CYS A 102 -17.03 33.74 -1.20
CA CYS A 102 -18.26 34.43 -1.58
C CYS A 102 -19.40 33.41 -1.77
N GLY A 103 -19.93 32.88 -0.66
CA GLY A 103 -20.84 31.72 -0.64
C GLY A 103 -22.19 31.93 -1.35
N SER A 104 -22.64 33.16 -1.54
CA SER A 104 -23.89 33.54 -2.22
C SER A 104 -23.70 33.91 -3.70
N LEU A 105 -22.45 34.04 -4.20
CA LEU A 105 -22.15 34.37 -5.60
C LEU A 105 -22.40 33.14 -6.50
N THR A 106 -23.54 33.16 -7.21
CA THR A 106 -24.00 31.96 -7.96
C THR A 106 -23.63 31.93 -9.42
N GLU A 107 -23.35 33.10 -10.02
CA GLU A 107 -23.04 33.22 -11.45
C GLU A 107 -21.80 34.09 -11.65
N VAL A 108 -20.89 33.64 -12.49
CA VAL A 108 -19.69 34.36 -12.90
C VAL A 108 -19.49 34.19 -14.41
N ILE A 109 -19.44 35.32 -15.11
CA ILE A 109 -19.08 35.40 -16.54
C ILE A 109 -17.79 36.20 -16.63
N LEU A 110 -16.69 35.54 -17.00
CA LEU A 110 -15.38 36.19 -17.08
C LEU A 110 -15.16 36.81 -18.46
N PRO A 111 -14.59 38.04 -18.55
CA PRO A 111 -14.39 38.74 -19.81
C PRO A 111 -13.19 38.18 -20.58
N THR A 112 -13.22 38.37 -21.91
CA THR A 112 -12.15 37.91 -22.83
C THR A 112 -10.84 38.72 -22.72
N THR A 113 -10.87 39.84 -22.02
CA THR A 113 -9.72 40.74 -21.82
C THR A 113 -8.83 40.37 -20.65
N LEU A 114 -9.23 39.36 -19.84
CA LEU A 114 -8.40 38.91 -18.75
C LEU A 114 -7.03 38.43 -19.21
N THR A 115 -6.01 38.89 -18.52
CA THR A 115 -4.62 38.46 -18.66
C THR A 115 -4.09 37.72 -17.42
N LYS A 116 -4.76 37.89 -16.27
CA LYS A 116 -4.37 37.24 -15.01
C LYS A 116 -5.57 36.93 -14.10
N ILE A 117 -5.57 35.70 -13.57
CA ILE A 117 -6.40 35.27 -12.44
C ILE A 117 -5.47 34.66 -11.40
N GLY A 118 -5.45 35.24 -10.18
CA GLY A 118 -4.55 34.84 -9.11
C GLY A 118 -5.00 33.59 -8.36
N ASP A 119 -4.13 33.06 -7.52
CA ASP A 119 -4.39 31.86 -6.73
C ASP A 119 -5.64 32.01 -5.86
N TYR A 120 -6.49 30.97 -5.81
CA TYR A 120 -7.69 30.91 -4.99
C TYR A 120 -8.70 32.05 -5.28
N ALA A 121 -8.65 32.69 -6.44
CA ALA A 121 -9.44 33.91 -6.70
C ALA A 121 -10.94 33.74 -6.43
N PHE A 122 -11.52 32.59 -6.75
CA PHE A 122 -12.94 32.24 -6.52
C PHE A 122 -13.11 30.97 -5.66
N HIS A 123 -12.08 30.62 -4.90
CA HIS A 123 -12.12 29.40 -4.07
C HIS A 123 -13.27 29.43 -3.07
N ASN A 124 -14.03 28.33 -2.98
CA ASN A 124 -15.18 28.18 -2.09
C ASN A 124 -16.27 29.26 -2.29
N ALA A 125 -16.36 29.82 -3.51
CA ALA A 125 -17.48 30.67 -3.90
C ALA A 125 -18.73 29.82 -4.24
N GLY A 126 -19.92 30.39 -4.08
CA GLY A 126 -21.20 29.69 -4.29
C GLY A 126 -21.53 29.39 -5.75
N ILE A 127 -20.59 29.52 -6.68
CA ILE A 127 -20.78 29.53 -8.13
C ILE A 127 -21.42 28.23 -8.61
N LYS A 128 -22.58 28.38 -9.25
CA LYS A 128 -23.35 27.30 -9.92
C LYS A 128 -23.26 27.39 -11.43
N GLN A 129 -23.04 28.60 -11.97
CA GLN A 129 -22.89 28.88 -13.38
C GLN A 129 -21.59 29.65 -13.59
N LEU A 130 -20.67 29.07 -14.37
CA LEU A 130 -19.37 29.65 -14.69
C LEU A 130 -19.20 29.66 -16.22
N THR A 131 -18.99 30.85 -16.77
CA THR A 131 -18.59 31.02 -18.17
C THR A 131 -17.13 31.43 -18.21
N LEU A 132 -16.30 30.55 -18.73
CA LEU A 132 -14.88 30.80 -18.96
C LEU A 132 -14.71 31.56 -20.29
N PRO A 133 -13.77 32.51 -20.38
CA PRO A 133 -13.51 33.21 -21.62
C PRO A 133 -12.72 32.33 -22.60
N ASP A 134 -12.85 32.58 -23.90
CA ASP A 134 -11.84 32.20 -24.86
C ASP A 134 -10.84 33.37 -24.96
N PRO A 135 -9.67 33.31 -24.28
CA PRO A 135 -8.85 34.48 -24.05
C PRO A 135 -8.17 34.99 -25.36
N LYS A 136 -8.25 36.31 -25.60
CA LYS A 136 -7.60 36.95 -26.73
C LYS A 136 -6.07 37.02 -26.57
N ASN A 137 -5.60 37.03 -25.32
CA ASN A 137 -4.20 37.11 -24.93
C ASN A 137 -3.79 35.91 -24.08
N VAL A 138 -2.50 35.76 -23.80
CA VAL A 138 -2.02 34.75 -22.87
C VAL A 138 -2.59 35.03 -21.46
N LEU A 139 -3.43 34.13 -20.99
CA LEU A 139 -4.04 34.21 -19.67
C LEU A 139 -3.18 33.44 -18.65
N SER A 140 -2.64 34.17 -17.67
CA SER A 140 -1.94 33.57 -16.52
C SER A 140 -2.97 33.17 -15.45
N ILE A 141 -3.02 31.89 -15.10
CA ILE A 141 -4.01 31.36 -14.16
C ILE A 141 -3.29 30.72 -12.97
N GLY A 142 -3.59 31.22 -11.79
CA GLY A 142 -3.08 30.72 -10.52
C GLY A 142 -3.64 29.34 -10.13
N ALA A 143 -3.16 28.81 -9.03
CA ALA A 143 -3.62 27.54 -8.51
C ALA A 143 -4.97 27.67 -7.79
N ASN A 144 -5.78 26.59 -7.84
CA ASN A 144 -7.01 26.45 -7.06
C ASN A 144 -8.04 27.58 -7.28
N VAL A 145 -8.07 28.14 -8.49
CA VAL A 145 -8.86 29.33 -8.80
C VAL A 145 -10.35 29.10 -8.53
N PHE A 146 -10.88 27.99 -8.99
CA PHE A 146 -12.29 27.61 -8.85
C PHE A 146 -12.47 26.39 -7.93
N GLY A 147 -11.57 26.17 -6.97
CA GLY A 147 -11.72 25.07 -6.02
C GLY A 147 -12.96 25.21 -5.16
N ALA A 148 -13.61 24.08 -4.88
CA ALA A 148 -14.80 23.99 -4.02
C ALA A 148 -16.04 24.79 -4.49
N ILE A 149 -16.14 25.15 -5.77
CA ILE A 149 -17.36 25.77 -6.31
C ILE A 149 -18.46 24.74 -6.60
N LYS A 150 -19.70 25.19 -6.86
CA LYS A 150 -20.91 24.34 -6.91
C LYS A 150 -21.41 24.08 -8.34
N ILE A 151 -20.55 24.20 -9.34
CA ILE A 151 -20.89 23.90 -10.75
C ILE A 151 -21.22 22.42 -10.93
N LYS A 152 -22.13 22.11 -11.85
CA LYS A 152 -22.46 20.74 -12.25
C LYS A 152 -21.76 20.33 -13.54
N ASN A 153 -21.62 21.25 -14.48
CA ASN A 153 -21.00 21.01 -15.78
C ASN A 153 -20.11 22.19 -16.13
N ILE A 154 -19.05 21.95 -16.90
CA ILE A 154 -18.16 23.02 -17.38
C ILE A 154 -17.70 22.74 -18.80
N ASN A 155 -17.76 23.76 -19.65
CA ASN A 155 -17.09 23.77 -20.95
C ASN A 155 -15.77 24.53 -20.84
N ILE A 156 -14.70 23.91 -21.27
CA ILE A 156 -13.36 24.49 -21.31
C ILE A 156 -13.10 24.97 -22.74
N PRO A 157 -13.04 26.31 -22.99
CA PRO A 157 -12.86 26.87 -24.31
C PRO A 157 -11.51 26.45 -24.92
N LYS A 158 -11.40 26.52 -26.25
CA LYS A 158 -10.26 26.01 -27.02
C LYS A 158 -8.90 26.55 -26.55
N ASN A 159 -8.81 27.85 -26.23
CA ASN A 159 -7.56 28.49 -25.86
C ASN A 159 -7.39 28.64 -24.33
N PHE A 160 -8.36 28.18 -23.55
CA PHE A 160 -8.31 28.27 -22.08
C PHE A 160 -7.44 27.15 -21.52
N LYS A 161 -6.38 27.51 -20.80
CA LYS A 161 -5.46 26.53 -20.17
C LYS A 161 -5.87 26.25 -18.73
N LEU A 162 -5.98 24.98 -18.39
CA LEU A 162 -6.17 24.56 -17.01
C LEU A 162 -4.93 24.86 -16.17
N SER A 163 -5.12 25.08 -14.86
CA SER A 163 -4.04 25.26 -13.89
C SER A 163 -4.12 24.23 -12.76
N LYS A 164 -3.07 24.18 -11.94
CA LYS A 164 -2.96 23.29 -10.79
C LYS A 164 -4.18 23.44 -9.86
N ALA A 165 -4.79 22.29 -9.52
CA ALA A 165 -5.93 22.18 -8.62
C ALA A 165 -7.14 23.08 -8.98
N MET A 166 -7.27 23.50 -10.24
CA MET A 166 -8.22 24.53 -10.66
C MET A 166 -9.65 24.27 -10.20
N PHE A 167 -10.15 23.06 -10.35
CA PHE A 167 -11.50 22.62 -9.95
C PHE A 167 -11.46 21.61 -8.79
N SER A 168 -10.41 21.63 -7.98
CA SER A 168 -10.31 20.66 -6.89
C SER A 168 -11.49 20.81 -5.93
N THR A 169 -11.98 19.68 -5.39
CA THR A 169 -13.10 19.62 -4.44
C THR A 169 -14.43 20.18 -4.95
N CYS A 170 -14.60 20.31 -6.26
CA CYS A 170 -15.90 20.65 -6.87
C CYS A 170 -16.83 19.43 -6.83
N GLN A 171 -17.36 19.11 -5.66
CA GLN A 171 -18.11 17.88 -5.39
C GLN A 171 -19.43 17.76 -6.17
N GLN A 172 -19.96 18.85 -6.74
CA GLN A 172 -21.18 18.80 -7.56
C GLN A 172 -20.90 18.65 -9.06
N LEU A 173 -19.62 18.75 -9.48
CA LEU A 173 -19.22 18.64 -10.88
C LEU A 173 -19.47 17.22 -11.38
N ARG A 174 -20.22 17.10 -12.50
CA ARG A 174 -20.59 15.84 -13.13
C ARG A 174 -19.92 15.64 -14.48
N SER A 175 -19.78 16.71 -15.27
CA SER A 175 -19.19 16.59 -16.60
C SER A 175 -18.26 17.75 -16.93
N VAL A 176 -17.21 17.42 -17.68
CA VAL A 176 -16.24 18.37 -18.24
C VAL A 176 -16.13 18.14 -19.75
N ASN A 177 -16.37 19.19 -20.53
CA ASN A 177 -16.25 19.17 -21.97
C ASN A 177 -15.08 20.04 -22.44
N PHE A 178 -14.22 19.52 -23.33
CA PHE A 178 -13.08 20.24 -23.91
C PHE A 178 -13.36 20.58 -25.37
N GLU A 179 -13.26 21.86 -25.72
CA GLU A 179 -13.30 22.33 -27.11
C GLU A 179 -11.94 22.19 -27.82
N SER A 180 -10.86 21.98 -27.07
CA SER A 180 -9.50 21.81 -27.59
C SER A 180 -9.29 20.40 -28.18
N ASN A 181 -8.39 20.31 -29.17
CA ASN A 181 -7.94 19.02 -29.72
C ASN A 181 -6.79 18.39 -28.91
N TRP A 182 -6.16 19.16 -28.01
CA TRP A 182 -5.04 18.73 -27.19
C TRP A 182 -5.23 19.23 -25.77
N VAL A 183 -5.22 18.33 -24.82
CA VAL A 183 -5.51 18.65 -23.43
C VAL A 183 -4.34 18.24 -22.54
N LEU A 184 -3.91 19.17 -21.69
CA LEU A 184 -3.08 18.89 -20.53
C LEU A 184 -3.97 19.04 -19.29
N ILE A 185 -4.10 17.97 -18.50
CA ILE A 185 -4.83 17.99 -17.22
C ILE A 185 -3.80 18.15 -16.11
N PRO A 186 -3.73 19.31 -15.45
CA PRO A 186 -2.71 19.60 -14.45
C PRO A 186 -2.86 18.80 -13.16
N GLU A 187 -1.81 18.86 -12.34
CA GLU A 187 -1.77 18.28 -11.01
C GLU A 187 -3.01 18.68 -10.19
N ARG A 188 -3.71 17.67 -9.64
CA ARG A 188 -4.90 17.82 -8.78
C ARG A 188 -6.05 18.62 -9.39
N CYS A 189 -6.10 18.78 -10.71
CA CYS A 189 -7.09 19.66 -11.37
C CYS A 189 -8.52 19.35 -10.96
N PHE A 190 -8.88 18.07 -10.87
CA PHE A 190 -10.20 17.56 -10.47
C PHE A 190 -10.12 16.73 -9.19
N TYR A 191 -9.10 16.96 -8.35
CA TYR A 191 -8.94 16.27 -7.07
C TYR A 191 -10.23 16.38 -6.24
N TYR A 192 -10.72 15.21 -5.74
CA TYR A 192 -11.91 15.12 -4.88
C TYR A 192 -13.21 15.67 -5.53
N CYS A 193 -13.33 15.60 -6.85
CA CYS A 193 -14.59 15.82 -7.57
C CYS A 193 -15.43 14.53 -7.54
N THR A 194 -16.00 14.23 -6.39
CA THR A 194 -16.59 12.90 -6.08
C THR A 194 -17.73 12.48 -7.00
N ASN A 195 -18.45 13.44 -7.60
CA ASN A 195 -19.56 13.20 -8.52
C ASN A 195 -19.20 13.40 -10.00
N LEU A 196 -17.92 13.57 -10.33
CA LEU A 196 -17.49 13.65 -11.73
C LEU A 196 -17.69 12.29 -12.39
N GLU A 197 -18.60 12.24 -13.36
CA GLU A 197 -19.02 11.04 -14.08
C GLU A 197 -18.37 10.97 -15.46
N GLU A 198 -18.38 12.09 -16.20
CA GLU A 198 -18.02 12.16 -17.61
C GLU A 198 -16.90 13.17 -17.87
N ILE A 199 -15.84 12.71 -18.51
CA ILE A 199 -14.77 13.54 -19.05
C ILE A 199 -14.16 12.84 -20.27
N ASP A 200 -14.04 13.54 -21.40
CA ASP A 200 -13.37 13.01 -22.59
C ASP A 200 -11.86 13.20 -22.48
N ILE A 201 -11.13 12.13 -22.18
CA ILE A 201 -9.67 12.13 -22.15
C ILE A 201 -9.03 11.64 -23.45
N SER A 202 -9.81 11.36 -24.50
CA SER A 202 -9.29 10.86 -25.79
C SER A 202 -8.26 11.80 -26.45
N LYS A 203 -8.31 13.08 -26.08
CA LYS A 203 -7.40 14.13 -26.55
C LYS A 203 -6.34 14.53 -25.53
N ALA A 204 -6.27 13.83 -24.39
CA ALA A 204 -5.30 14.15 -23.35
C ALA A 204 -3.90 13.69 -23.76
N LEU A 205 -2.91 14.59 -23.68
CA LEU A 205 -1.50 14.24 -23.82
C LEU A 205 -0.85 13.97 -22.48
N PHE A 206 -1.26 14.71 -21.46
CA PHE A 206 -0.72 14.58 -20.11
C PHE A 206 -1.84 14.64 -19.08
N ILE A 207 -1.89 13.65 -18.22
CA ILE A 207 -2.72 13.61 -16.99
C ILE A 207 -1.74 13.60 -15.82
N LYS A 208 -1.61 14.77 -15.18
CA LYS A 208 -0.59 14.98 -14.14
C LYS A 208 -1.00 14.38 -12.79
N ASP A 209 -0.08 14.42 -11.84
CA ASP A 209 -0.20 13.80 -10.52
C ASP A 209 -1.54 14.08 -9.85
N SER A 210 -2.21 13.00 -9.39
CA SER A 210 -3.44 13.09 -8.62
C SER A 210 -4.56 13.88 -9.31
N ALA A 211 -4.54 13.99 -10.64
CA ALA A 211 -5.49 14.82 -11.39
C ALA A 211 -6.96 14.48 -11.11
N PHE A 212 -7.27 13.18 -10.95
CA PHE A 212 -8.61 12.65 -10.66
C PHE A 212 -8.67 11.88 -9.33
N LEU A 213 -7.70 12.07 -8.45
CA LEU A 213 -7.69 11.39 -7.15
C LEU A 213 -9.00 11.64 -6.39
N GLU A 214 -9.65 10.55 -5.88
CA GLU A 214 -10.95 10.58 -5.16
C GLU A 214 -12.16 10.99 -6.03
N CYS A 215 -12.10 10.85 -7.37
CA CYS A 215 -13.27 11.00 -8.25
C CYS A 215 -14.08 9.69 -8.29
N HIS A 216 -14.88 9.43 -7.27
CA HIS A 216 -15.51 8.12 -7.04
C HIS A 216 -16.55 7.72 -8.09
N SER A 217 -17.12 8.67 -8.83
CA SER A 217 -18.11 8.40 -9.89
C SER A 217 -17.51 8.36 -11.30
N LEU A 218 -16.19 8.59 -11.42
CA LEU A 218 -15.54 8.73 -12.73
C LEU A 218 -15.57 7.41 -13.51
N SER A 219 -16.08 7.49 -14.75
CA SER A 219 -16.09 6.38 -15.71
C SER A 219 -15.16 6.70 -16.88
N VAL A 220 -13.99 6.08 -16.88
CA VAL A 220 -13.00 6.14 -17.98
C VAL A 220 -12.64 4.70 -18.34
N ASN A 221 -12.86 4.32 -19.61
CA ASN A 221 -12.68 2.94 -20.05
C ASN A 221 -11.38 2.72 -20.83
N VAL A 222 -10.80 3.79 -21.40
CA VAL A 222 -9.58 3.70 -22.20
C VAL A 222 -8.62 4.81 -21.83
N ILE A 223 -7.37 4.46 -21.59
CA ILE A 223 -6.22 5.37 -21.54
C ILE A 223 -5.54 5.28 -22.90
N PRO A 224 -5.59 6.34 -23.72
CA PRO A 224 -5.01 6.32 -25.08
C PRO A 224 -3.49 6.16 -25.07
N ALA A 225 -2.95 5.53 -26.09
CA ALA A 225 -1.49 5.25 -26.23
C ALA A 225 -0.60 6.48 -26.17
N HIS A 226 -1.12 7.65 -26.57
CA HIS A 226 -0.38 8.91 -26.56
C HIS A 226 -0.51 9.70 -25.24
N THR A 227 -1.16 9.13 -24.22
CA THR A 227 -1.46 9.82 -22.97
C THR A 227 -0.48 9.43 -21.89
N TYR A 228 0.35 10.38 -21.45
CA TYR A 228 1.20 10.19 -20.28
C TYR A 228 0.38 10.36 -18.99
N VAL A 229 0.38 9.32 -18.16
CA VAL A 229 -0.37 9.23 -16.91
C VAL A 229 0.60 9.27 -15.73
N SER A 230 0.64 10.38 -15.03
CA SER A 230 1.50 10.54 -13.84
C SER A 230 0.96 9.80 -12.62
N ALA A 231 1.76 9.80 -11.54
CA ALA A 231 1.48 9.08 -10.33
C ALA A 231 0.12 9.44 -9.71
N CYS A 232 -0.59 8.42 -9.20
CA CYS A 232 -1.89 8.58 -8.52
C CYS A 232 -3.00 9.23 -9.37
N ALA A 233 -2.84 9.36 -10.69
CA ALA A 233 -3.75 10.17 -11.52
C ALA A 233 -5.22 9.75 -11.42
N PHE A 234 -5.49 8.44 -11.37
CA PHE A 234 -6.83 7.85 -11.22
C PHE A 234 -7.00 7.10 -9.89
N MET A 235 -6.15 7.35 -8.90
CA MET A 235 -6.23 6.67 -7.60
C MET A 235 -7.59 6.93 -6.94
N LYS A 236 -8.23 5.87 -6.42
CA LYS A 236 -9.55 5.92 -5.76
C LYS A 236 -10.67 6.46 -6.64
N THR A 237 -10.62 6.20 -7.93
CA THR A 237 -11.72 6.53 -8.85
C THR A 237 -12.76 5.42 -8.95
N GLY A 238 -13.90 5.74 -9.60
CA GLY A 238 -15.00 4.82 -9.84
C GLY A 238 -14.86 3.95 -11.08
N VAL A 239 -13.71 3.94 -11.74
CA VAL A 239 -13.50 3.17 -12.97
C VAL A 239 -13.75 1.68 -12.76
N GLU A 240 -14.47 1.04 -13.72
CA GLU A 240 -14.82 -0.38 -13.62
C GLU A 240 -14.00 -1.27 -14.56
N ASP A 241 -13.94 -0.92 -15.84
CA ASP A 241 -13.22 -1.65 -16.88
C ASP A 241 -12.27 -0.69 -17.57
N VAL A 242 -10.96 -0.94 -17.49
CA VAL A 242 -9.94 -0.05 -18.05
C VAL A 242 -9.04 -0.79 -19.03
N THR A 243 -8.84 -0.20 -20.20
CA THR A 243 -7.79 -0.56 -21.15
C THR A 243 -6.71 0.51 -21.17
N ILE A 244 -5.50 0.14 -20.85
CA ILE A 244 -4.29 0.96 -21.01
C ILE A 244 -3.68 0.59 -22.35
N GLU A 245 -3.72 1.51 -23.34
CA GLU A 245 -3.20 1.25 -24.69
C GLU A 245 -1.67 1.32 -24.79
N ASP A 246 -1.00 1.95 -23.83
CA ASP A 246 0.46 1.96 -23.70
C ASP A 246 0.89 2.01 -22.23
N ILE A 247 1.40 0.88 -21.72
CA ILE A 247 1.83 0.79 -20.32
C ILE A 247 3.12 1.57 -20.06
N SER A 248 3.92 1.87 -21.07
CA SER A 248 5.18 2.64 -20.90
C SER A 248 4.95 4.08 -20.47
N GLU A 249 3.77 4.62 -20.74
CA GLU A 249 3.35 5.98 -20.44
C GLU A 249 2.61 6.10 -19.08
N VAL A 250 2.60 5.04 -18.25
CA VAL A 250 1.85 5.02 -16.99
C VAL A 250 2.80 4.90 -15.79
N GLU A 251 2.69 5.84 -14.86
CA GLU A 251 3.47 5.87 -13.63
C GLU A 251 2.83 5.07 -12.47
N GLU A 252 3.52 5.05 -11.32
CA GLU A 252 3.10 4.31 -10.13
C GLU A 252 1.74 4.77 -9.57
N LYS A 253 1.01 3.82 -8.93
CA LYS A 253 -0.28 4.07 -8.25
C LYS A 253 -1.39 4.62 -9.13
N ALA A 254 -1.23 4.59 -10.45
CA ALA A 254 -2.18 5.26 -11.35
C ALA A 254 -3.63 4.87 -11.08
N PHE A 255 -3.91 3.59 -10.78
CA PHE A 255 -5.25 3.05 -10.48
C PHE A 255 -5.35 2.42 -9.09
N SER A 256 -4.45 2.76 -8.16
CA SER A 256 -4.50 2.23 -6.80
C SER A 256 -5.81 2.58 -6.10
N ASP A 257 -6.30 1.66 -5.25
CA ASP A 257 -7.56 1.83 -4.49
C ASP A 257 -8.84 2.05 -5.32
N CYS A 258 -8.85 1.77 -6.64
CA CYS A 258 -10.07 1.77 -7.45
C CYS A 258 -10.95 0.57 -7.09
N LYS A 259 -11.81 0.74 -6.09
CA LYS A 259 -12.63 -0.35 -5.51
C LYS A 259 -13.67 -0.93 -6.48
N ALA A 260 -14.06 -0.16 -7.49
CA ALA A 260 -15.01 -0.58 -8.53
C ALA A 260 -14.33 -1.31 -9.69
N LEU A 261 -13.00 -1.25 -9.83
CA LEU A 261 -12.27 -1.82 -10.96
C LEU A 261 -12.40 -3.34 -10.99
N LYS A 262 -13.01 -3.86 -12.06
CA LYS A 262 -13.30 -5.29 -12.30
C LYS A 262 -12.35 -5.91 -13.32
N LYS A 263 -12.00 -5.13 -14.35
CA LYS A 263 -11.17 -5.59 -15.47
C LYS A 263 -10.10 -4.57 -15.80
N LEU A 264 -8.86 -5.03 -15.97
CA LEU A 264 -7.73 -4.23 -16.42
C LEU A 264 -7.07 -4.92 -17.61
N THR A 265 -7.09 -4.27 -18.78
CA THR A 265 -6.36 -4.71 -19.97
C THR A 265 -5.13 -3.82 -20.15
N ILE A 266 -3.98 -4.43 -20.26
CA ILE A 266 -2.69 -3.76 -20.34
C ILE A 266 -2.07 -4.09 -21.68
N ASN A 267 -2.01 -3.11 -22.58
CA ASN A 267 -1.32 -3.26 -23.85
C ASN A 267 0.15 -2.84 -23.72
N VAL A 268 1.01 -3.70 -24.21
CA VAL A 268 2.46 -3.51 -24.24
C VAL A 268 2.83 -3.00 -25.62
N PRO A 269 3.45 -1.80 -25.73
CA PRO A 269 3.72 -1.20 -27.02
C PRO A 269 4.79 -1.96 -27.82
N ASP A 270 4.74 -1.79 -29.16
CA ASP A 270 5.86 -2.12 -30.05
C ASP A 270 6.94 -1.05 -29.94
N GLY A 271 8.18 -1.46 -29.98
CA GLY A 271 9.30 -0.52 -29.98
C GLY A 271 10.60 -1.26 -29.81
N PRO A 272 11.74 -0.70 -30.26
CA PRO A 272 13.01 -1.24 -29.86
C PRO A 272 12.99 -1.30 -28.34
N ALA A 273 13.28 -2.47 -27.78
CA ALA A 273 13.45 -2.62 -26.34
C ALA A 273 14.33 -1.46 -25.86
N ILE A 274 13.67 -0.34 -25.49
CA ILE A 274 14.34 0.78 -24.82
C ILE A 274 14.73 0.18 -23.50
N ALA A 275 15.83 -0.49 -23.53
CA ALA A 275 16.42 -1.29 -22.50
C ALA A 275 15.45 -2.36 -21.95
N ASP A 276 15.93 -3.51 -21.61
CA ASP A 276 15.33 -4.67 -20.91
C ASP A 276 14.44 -4.37 -19.68
N ASN A 277 13.69 -3.26 -19.61
CA ASN A 277 13.15 -2.68 -18.40
C ASN A 277 11.68 -2.22 -18.46
N LEU A 278 10.93 -2.53 -19.53
CA LEU A 278 9.50 -2.23 -19.48
C LEU A 278 8.86 -3.10 -18.37
N CYS A 279 8.06 -2.47 -17.53
CA CYS A 279 7.54 -3.10 -16.33
C CYS A 279 6.10 -2.70 -16.05
N ILE A 280 5.39 -3.55 -15.33
CA ILE A 280 4.16 -3.14 -14.66
C ILE A 280 4.51 -2.22 -13.50
N PRO A 281 3.98 -0.98 -13.47
CA PRO A 281 4.33 0.02 -12.47
C PRO A 281 4.05 -0.42 -11.04
N LYS A 282 4.82 0.14 -10.11
CA LYS A 282 4.62 -0.06 -8.68
C LYS A 282 3.21 0.37 -8.25
N GLU A 283 2.55 -0.48 -7.47
CA GLU A 283 1.21 -0.22 -6.94
C GLU A 283 0.15 0.14 -8.01
N LEU A 284 0.36 -0.24 -9.28
CA LEU A 284 -0.52 0.14 -10.41
C LEU A 284 -1.99 -0.01 -10.08
N ALA A 285 -2.41 -1.18 -9.58
CA ALA A 285 -3.78 -1.52 -9.21
C ALA A 285 -3.85 -2.10 -7.78
N ALA A 286 -3.00 -1.58 -6.87
CA ALA A 286 -3.01 -2.01 -5.49
C ALA A 286 -4.35 -1.71 -4.83
N HIS A 287 -4.84 -2.64 -4.00
CA HIS A 287 -6.10 -2.52 -3.25
C HIS A 287 -7.38 -2.38 -4.11
N CYS A 288 -7.32 -2.72 -5.41
CA CYS A 288 -8.50 -2.86 -6.27
C CYS A 288 -9.23 -4.15 -5.92
N THR A 289 -10.02 -4.11 -4.84
CA THR A 289 -10.60 -5.31 -4.23
C THR A 289 -11.62 -6.04 -5.12
N SER A 290 -12.23 -5.35 -6.09
CA SER A 290 -13.16 -5.93 -7.07
C SER A 290 -12.48 -6.44 -8.34
N LEU A 291 -11.16 -6.26 -8.51
CA LEU A 291 -10.45 -6.66 -9.73
C LEU A 291 -10.50 -8.19 -9.91
N GLN A 292 -11.12 -8.62 -11.01
CA GLN A 292 -11.32 -10.04 -11.32
C GLN A 292 -10.41 -10.52 -12.43
N THR A 293 -10.13 -9.64 -13.41
CA THR A 293 -9.38 -9.99 -14.62
C THR A 293 -8.28 -8.98 -14.90
N VAL A 294 -7.08 -9.48 -15.14
CA VAL A 294 -5.95 -8.73 -15.71
C VAL A 294 -5.54 -9.44 -16.99
N ALA A 295 -5.54 -8.73 -18.12
CA ALA A 295 -5.13 -9.24 -19.42
C ALA A 295 -3.94 -8.43 -19.95
N PHE A 296 -2.96 -9.14 -20.51
CA PHE A 296 -1.82 -8.54 -21.21
C PHE A 296 -1.99 -8.75 -22.71
N THR A 297 -1.78 -7.71 -23.50
CA THR A 297 -1.92 -7.71 -24.97
C THR A 297 -0.74 -6.99 -25.63
N GLY A 298 -0.65 -7.05 -26.96
CA GLY A 298 0.44 -6.42 -27.72
C GLY A 298 1.76 -7.19 -27.62
N HIS A 299 2.87 -6.46 -27.54
CA HIS A 299 4.23 -6.99 -27.54
C HIS A 299 4.71 -7.39 -26.14
N THR A 300 4.03 -8.39 -25.56
CA THR A 300 4.26 -8.84 -24.18
C THR A 300 5.68 -9.32 -23.93
N GLU A 301 6.42 -9.71 -24.96
CA GLU A 301 7.84 -10.07 -24.92
C GLU A 301 8.76 -8.94 -24.44
N ASN A 302 8.30 -7.69 -24.52
CA ASN A 302 9.03 -6.52 -24.04
C ASN A 302 8.87 -6.29 -22.53
N LEU A 303 7.93 -6.98 -21.86
CA LEU A 303 7.64 -6.80 -20.45
C LEU A 303 8.55 -7.66 -19.57
N SER A 304 9.39 -7.06 -18.74
CA SER A 304 10.42 -7.77 -17.97
C SER A 304 10.10 -7.98 -16.49
N SER A 305 9.25 -7.14 -15.89
CA SER A 305 9.02 -7.22 -14.45
C SER A 305 7.66 -6.70 -14.00
N ILE A 306 7.21 -7.23 -12.87
CA ILE A 306 6.07 -6.72 -12.11
C ILE A 306 6.64 -6.04 -10.86
N LYS A 307 6.46 -4.72 -10.77
CA LYS A 307 7.03 -3.89 -9.69
C LYS A 307 6.31 -4.12 -8.36
N ALA A 308 6.92 -3.56 -7.30
CA ALA A 308 6.45 -3.74 -5.94
C ALA A 308 4.96 -3.40 -5.77
N ALA A 309 4.23 -4.29 -5.10
CA ALA A 309 2.82 -4.13 -4.76
C ALA A 309 1.86 -3.86 -5.94
N ALA A 310 2.26 -4.14 -7.20
CA ALA A 310 1.49 -3.80 -8.40
C ALA A 310 0.01 -4.25 -8.34
N PHE A 311 -0.25 -5.44 -7.78
CA PHE A 311 -1.57 -6.05 -7.61
C PHE A 311 -1.84 -6.45 -6.14
N MET A 312 -1.22 -5.76 -5.19
CA MET A 312 -1.43 -6.01 -3.77
C MET A 312 -2.90 -5.79 -3.38
N GLY A 313 -3.48 -6.69 -2.59
CA GLY A 313 -4.85 -6.53 -2.07
C GLY A 313 -5.97 -6.75 -3.09
N THR A 314 -5.69 -7.32 -4.26
CA THR A 314 -6.69 -7.66 -5.29
C THR A 314 -7.43 -8.96 -4.94
N THR A 315 -8.26 -8.92 -3.92
CA THR A 315 -8.86 -10.11 -3.29
C THR A 315 -9.81 -10.90 -4.18
N MET A 316 -10.35 -10.29 -5.25
CA MET A 316 -11.22 -10.97 -6.22
C MET A 316 -10.47 -11.51 -7.45
N LEU A 317 -9.19 -11.19 -7.63
CA LEU A 317 -8.36 -11.70 -8.73
C LEU A 317 -8.00 -13.17 -8.47
N ARG A 318 -8.67 -14.11 -9.16
CA ARG A 318 -8.54 -15.55 -8.91
C ARG A 318 -7.43 -16.21 -9.71
N GLU A 319 -7.13 -15.68 -10.87
CA GLU A 319 -6.11 -16.16 -11.78
C GLU A 319 -5.52 -15.00 -12.59
N ILE A 320 -4.31 -15.16 -13.04
CA ILE A 320 -3.62 -14.25 -13.93
C ILE A 320 -2.65 -15.04 -14.80
N SER A 321 -2.67 -14.79 -16.11
CA SER A 321 -1.69 -15.33 -17.05
C SER A 321 -0.56 -14.32 -17.22
N LEU A 322 0.61 -14.63 -16.69
CA LEU A 322 1.77 -13.77 -16.81
C LEU A 322 2.46 -13.99 -18.16
N PRO A 323 2.96 -12.92 -18.82
CA PRO A 323 3.82 -13.06 -20.00
C PRO A 323 5.09 -13.87 -19.70
N ASP A 324 5.52 -14.70 -20.65
CA ASP A 324 6.71 -15.58 -20.52
C ASP A 324 8.02 -14.79 -20.34
N SER A 325 8.04 -13.54 -20.77
CA SER A 325 9.17 -12.61 -20.67
C SER A 325 9.45 -12.09 -19.26
N ILE A 326 8.52 -12.26 -18.31
CA ILE A 326 8.68 -11.77 -16.93
C ILE A 326 9.84 -12.48 -16.23
N ARG A 327 10.85 -11.71 -15.84
CA ARG A 327 12.05 -12.19 -15.12
C ARG A 327 12.02 -11.89 -13.63
N THR A 328 11.23 -10.90 -13.20
CA THR A 328 11.17 -10.49 -11.80
C THR A 328 9.75 -10.17 -11.35
N ILE A 329 9.35 -10.78 -10.24
CA ILE A 329 8.17 -10.40 -9.46
C ILE A 329 8.67 -9.77 -8.18
N GLU A 330 8.43 -8.46 -8.00
CA GLU A 330 9.01 -7.70 -6.90
C GLU A 330 8.23 -7.85 -5.58
N GLN A 331 8.66 -7.10 -4.55
CA GLN A 331 8.11 -7.16 -3.20
C GLN A 331 6.59 -6.95 -3.19
N CYS A 332 5.87 -7.84 -2.50
CA CYS A 332 4.41 -7.76 -2.28
C CYS A 332 3.57 -7.65 -3.57
N ALA A 333 4.11 -7.98 -4.76
CA ALA A 333 3.43 -7.76 -6.04
C ALA A 333 2.01 -8.32 -6.08
N PHE A 334 1.78 -9.49 -5.45
CA PHE A 334 0.47 -10.16 -5.32
C PHE A 334 0.11 -10.45 -3.85
N TYR A 335 0.66 -9.67 -2.91
CA TYR A 335 0.35 -9.84 -1.50
C TYR A 335 -1.15 -9.64 -1.24
N ASN A 336 -1.77 -10.55 -0.47
CA ASN A 336 -3.21 -10.51 -0.18
C ASN A 336 -4.09 -10.48 -1.44
N SER A 337 -3.65 -11.15 -2.52
CA SER A 337 -4.47 -11.36 -3.72
C SER A 337 -5.36 -12.58 -3.58
N GLY A 338 -6.42 -12.65 -4.40
CA GLY A 338 -7.31 -13.81 -4.45
C GLY A 338 -6.79 -14.97 -5.30
N ILE A 339 -5.58 -14.88 -5.88
CA ILE A 339 -5.02 -15.84 -6.83
C ILE A 339 -4.96 -17.22 -6.22
N LYS A 340 -5.58 -18.19 -6.90
CA LYS A 340 -5.62 -19.61 -6.49
C LYS A 340 -4.67 -20.47 -7.28
N ASN A 341 -4.56 -20.18 -8.57
CA ASN A 341 -3.69 -20.88 -9.50
C ASN A 341 -2.87 -19.84 -10.26
N ILE A 342 -1.59 -20.07 -10.39
CA ILE A 342 -0.70 -19.23 -11.19
C ILE A 342 0.36 -20.12 -11.83
N HIS A 343 0.57 -19.91 -13.12
CA HIS A 343 1.72 -20.43 -13.83
C HIS A 343 2.81 -19.36 -13.81
N LEU A 344 3.98 -19.70 -13.26
CA LEU A 344 5.12 -18.78 -13.24
C LEU A 344 5.91 -18.93 -14.54
N PRO A 345 6.34 -17.82 -15.18
CA PRO A 345 7.11 -17.85 -16.42
C PRO A 345 8.44 -18.61 -16.30
N GLU A 346 8.81 -19.38 -17.31
CA GLU A 346 10.05 -20.17 -17.32
C GLU A 346 11.32 -19.30 -17.24
N ASP A 347 11.26 -18.06 -17.73
CA ASP A 347 12.35 -17.10 -17.65
C ASP A 347 12.43 -16.35 -16.31
N LEU A 348 11.54 -16.64 -15.36
CA LEU A 348 11.53 -16.00 -14.05
C LEU A 348 12.84 -16.30 -13.30
N ARG A 349 13.47 -15.27 -12.74
CA ARG A 349 14.76 -15.35 -12.03
C ARG A 349 14.65 -15.01 -10.55
N GLN A 350 13.66 -14.17 -10.20
CA GLN A 350 13.50 -13.69 -8.84
C GLN A 350 12.03 -13.56 -8.43
N ILE A 351 11.72 -14.04 -7.22
CA ILE A 351 10.48 -13.81 -6.49
C ILE A 351 10.81 -12.96 -5.26
N GLY A 352 10.23 -11.77 -5.15
CA GLY A 352 10.50 -10.77 -4.13
C GLY A 352 9.94 -11.10 -2.73
N ASN A 353 10.27 -10.26 -1.76
CA ASN A 353 9.77 -10.40 -0.39
C ASN A 353 8.25 -10.30 -0.36
N GLY A 354 7.59 -11.26 0.29
CA GLY A 354 6.13 -11.28 0.43
C GLY A 354 5.36 -11.32 -0.90
N ALA A 355 6.00 -11.65 -2.03
CA ALA A 355 5.41 -11.48 -3.36
C ALA A 355 4.03 -12.11 -3.50
N PHE A 356 3.80 -13.28 -2.89
CA PHE A 356 2.53 -13.99 -2.86
C PHE A 356 1.97 -14.18 -1.45
N GLY A 357 2.52 -13.47 -0.47
CA GLY A 357 2.05 -13.61 0.92
C GLY A 357 0.57 -13.36 1.07
N SER A 358 -0.10 -14.12 1.92
CA SER A 358 -1.55 -14.06 2.16
C SER A 358 -2.42 -14.26 0.93
N SER A 359 -1.86 -14.84 -0.16
CA SER A 359 -2.63 -15.16 -1.37
C SER A 359 -3.41 -16.48 -1.21
N GLY A 360 -4.37 -16.68 -2.13
CA GLY A 360 -5.19 -17.89 -2.17
C GLY A 360 -4.54 -19.10 -2.85
N ILE A 361 -3.24 -19.06 -3.16
CA ILE A 361 -2.51 -20.10 -3.91
C ILE A 361 -2.63 -21.44 -3.23
N LYS A 362 -2.97 -22.48 -4.02
CA LYS A 362 -3.14 -23.87 -3.54
C LYS A 362 -1.90 -24.71 -3.76
N SER A 363 -1.21 -24.52 -4.87
CA SER A 363 0.05 -25.19 -5.20
C SER A 363 0.94 -24.26 -6.01
N ILE A 364 2.25 -24.43 -5.92
CA ILE A 364 3.20 -23.64 -6.68
C ILE A 364 4.39 -24.49 -7.14
N VAL A 365 4.71 -24.34 -8.42
CA VAL A 365 5.94 -24.85 -9.01
C VAL A 365 6.79 -23.63 -9.37
N VAL A 366 7.95 -23.52 -8.74
CA VAL A 366 8.90 -22.43 -8.99
C VAL A 366 9.83 -22.87 -10.11
N PRO A 367 9.94 -22.09 -11.22
CA PRO A 367 10.75 -22.46 -12.39
C PRO A 367 12.25 -22.58 -12.10
N ASP A 368 12.94 -23.36 -12.92
CA ASP A 368 14.36 -23.74 -12.73
C ASP A 368 15.33 -22.55 -12.73
N ARG A 369 14.98 -21.46 -13.43
CA ARG A 369 15.81 -20.25 -13.51
C ARG A 369 15.71 -19.34 -12.30
N VAL A 370 14.79 -19.61 -11.38
CA VAL A 370 14.67 -18.82 -10.14
C VAL A 370 15.83 -19.15 -9.22
N THR A 371 16.70 -18.18 -9.00
CA THR A 371 17.85 -18.29 -8.10
C THR A 371 17.66 -17.55 -6.79
N LYS A 372 16.60 -16.75 -6.68
CA LYS A 372 16.35 -15.89 -5.52
C LYS A 372 14.89 -15.92 -5.10
N LEU A 373 14.65 -16.44 -3.91
CA LEU A 373 13.36 -16.42 -3.24
C LEU A 373 13.40 -15.42 -2.10
N GLY A 374 12.43 -14.52 -2.04
CA GLY A 374 12.37 -13.45 -1.04
C GLY A 374 11.85 -13.90 0.33
N ARG A 375 12.16 -13.12 1.36
CA ARG A 375 11.63 -13.32 2.71
C ARG A 375 10.10 -13.32 2.68
N GLY A 376 9.48 -14.31 3.31
CA GLY A 376 8.02 -14.43 3.40
C GLY A 376 7.32 -14.55 2.04
N ALA A 377 8.00 -15.01 0.98
CA ALA A 377 7.46 -15.01 -0.38
C ALA A 377 6.05 -15.63 -0.47
N PHE A 378 5.76 -16.63 0.36
CA PHE A 378 4.47 -17.33 0.45
C PHE A 378 3.91 -17.35 1.88
N ASN A 379 4.31 -16.41 2.73
CA ASN A 379 3.81 -16.36 4.10
C ASN A 379 2.28 -16.25 4.15
N ARG A 380 1.66 -16.96 5.11
CA ARG A 380 0.19 -16.93 5.29
C ARG A 380 -0.63 -17.34 4.07
N CYS A 381 -0.06 -18.16 3.18
CA CYS A 381 -0.83 -18.79 2.12
C CYS A 381 -1.62 -19.96 2.73
N TYR A 382 -2.75 -19.64 3.36
CA TYR A 382 -3.54 -20.61 4.16
C TYR A 382 -4.10 -21.80 3.36
N GLU A 383 -4.20 -21.65 2.03
CA GLU A 383 -4.69 -22.70 1.13
C GLU A 383 -3.56 -23.52 0.48
N LEU A 384 -2.30 -23.13 0.67
CA LEU A 384 -1.14 -23.77 0.03
C LEU A 384 -0.92 -25.17 0.58
N THR A 385 -0.97 -26.17 -0.31
CA THR A 385 -0.77 -27.59 0.03
C THR A 385 0.55 -28.14 -0.45
N ASP A 386 1.05 -27.68 -1.61
CA ASP A 386 2.19 -28.29 -2.30
C ASP A 386 3.13 -27.22 -2.88
N VAL A 387 4.41 -27.41 -2.65
CA VAL A 387 5.47 -26.53 -3.15
C VAL A 387 6.56 -27.36 -3.82
N THR A 388 6.93 -26.97 -5.05
CA THR A 388 8.11 -27.48 -5.73
C THR A 388 9.08 -26.35 -5.98
N LEU A 389 10.30 -26.49 -5.45
CA LEU A 389 11.41 -25.55 -5.63
C LEU A 389 12.46 -26.18 -6.54
N PRO A 390 13.11 -25.37 -7.39
CA PRO A 390 14.14 -25.86 -8.31
C PRO A 390 15.46 -26.16 -7.58
N GLU A 391 16.35 -26.88 -8.25
CA GLU A 391 17.69 -27.21 -7.73
C GLU A 391 18.57 -26.00 -7.46
N SER A 392 18.31 -24.87 -8.13
CA SER A 392 19.00 -23.58 -7.94
C SER A 392 18.77 -22.97 -6.56
N ILE A 393 17.68 -23.33 -5.87
CA ILE A 393 17.35 -22.83 -4.54
C ILE A 393 17.97 -23.74 -3.48
N THR A 394 18.95 -23.22 -2.75
CA THR A 394 19.64 -23.94 -1.67
C THR A 394 19.27 -23.45 -0.28
N THR A 395 18.51 -22.36 -0.20
CA THR A 395 18.10 -21.70 1.06
C THR A 395 16.60 -21.41 1.06
N ILE A 396 15.88 -21.88 2.07
CA ILE A 396 14.53 -21.40 2.39
C ILE A 396 14.65 -20.12 3.24
N PRO A 397 14.22 -18.96 2.73
CA PRO A 397 14.40 -17.69 3.45
C PRO A 397 13.48 -17.57 4.65
N ARG A 398 13.77 -16.58 5.51
CA ARG A 398 12.98 -16.28 6.71
C ARG A 398 11.50 -16.12 6.36
N TYR A 399 10.64 -16.74 7.16
CA TYR A 399 9.17 -16.65 7.04
C TYR A 399 8.59 -17.15 5.71
N ALA A 400 9.38 -17.83 4.85
CA ALA A 400 8.98 -18.16 3.48
C ALA A 400 7.58 -18.79 3.40
N PHE A 401 7.25 -19.70 4.33
CA PHE A 401 6.00 -20.45 4.42
C PHE A 401 5.36 -20.36 5.81
N ILE A 402 5.72 -19.34 6.62
CA ILE A 402 5.12 -19.17 7.95
C ILE A 402 3.60 -19.12 7.84
N ASP A 403 2.89 -19.78 8.76
CA ASP A 403 1.43 -19.86 8.83
C ASP A 403 0.75 -20.49 7.58
N CYS A 404 1.47 -21.32 6.81
CA CYS A 404 0.88 -22.13 5.75
C CYS A 404 0.31 -23.45 6.34
N GLY A 405 -0.76 -23.34 7.12
CA GLY A 405 -1.29 -24.46 7.93
C GLY A 405 -1.68 -25.70 7.11
N LYS A 406 -2.05 -25.55 5.84
CA LYS A 406 -2.40 -26.66 4.94
C LYS A 406 -1.23 -27.25 4.16
N LEU A 407 -0.01 -26.73 4.29
CA LEU A 407 1.17 -27.20 3.56
C LEU A 407 1.52 -28.63 3.94
N LYS A 408 1.49 -29.53 2.97
CA LYS A 408 1.73 -30.98 3.15
C LYS A 408 3.08 -31.41 2.59
N THR A 409 3.40 -30.93 1.38
CA THR A 409 4.57 -31.37 0.63
C THR A 409 5.46 -30.20 0.22
N VAL A 410 6.74 -30.38 0.44
CA VAL A 410 7.79 -29.46 -0.01
C VAL A 410 8.84 -30.29 -0.75
N ASN A 411 8.80 -30.23 -2.08
CA ASN A 411 9.85 -30.81 -2.92
C ASN A 411 10.93 -29.76 -3.13
N ALA A 412 12.08 -29.92 -2.51
CA ALA A 412 13.18 -28.96 -2.50
C ALA A 412 14.53 -29.72 -2.44
N PRO A 413 15.02 -30.25 -3.58
CA PRO A 413 16.05 -31.29 -3.61
C PRO A 413 17.43 -30.85 -3.08
N ASN A 414 17.76 -29.56 -3.20
CA ASN A 414 19.11 -29.05 -2.89
C ASN A 414 19.14 -28.12 -1.67
N ILE A 415 18.11 -28.14 -0.81
CA ILE A 415 18.08 -27.27 0.37
C ILE A 415 19.15 -27.69 1.37
N THR A 416 19.97 -26.71 1.78
CA THR A 416 20.98 -26.87 2.84
C THR A 416 20.77 -25.94 4.02
N VAL A 417 20.00 -24.86 3.84
CA VAL A 417 19.71 -23.86 4.87
C VAL A 417 18.21 -23.61 4.95
N VAL A 418 17.66 -23.69 6.16
CA VAL A 418 16.29 -23.25 6.47
C VAL A 418 16.39 -22.14 7.47
N CYS A 419 16.01 -20.93 7.07
CA CYS A 419 16.11 -19.73 7.92
C CYS A 419 15.02 -19.67 9.00
N ASP A 420 15.08 -18.63 9.86
CA ASP A 420 14.16 -18.48 10.99
C ASP A 420 12.69 -18.47 10.56
N SER A 421 11.87 -19.20 11.30
CA SER A 421 10.42 -19.33 11.14
C SER A 421 9.97 -19.71 9.72
N ALA A 422 10.83 -20.35 8.93
CA ALA A 422 10.53 -20.62 7.52
C ALA A 422 9.29 -21.49 7.32
N PHE A 423 9.05 -22.47 8.19
CA PHE A 423 7.88 -23.36 8.21
C PHE A 423 7.07 -23.29 9.50
N CYS A 424 7.24 -22.20 10.28
CA CYS A 424 6.50 -22.05 11.53
C CYS A 424 4.99 -22.12 11.28
N ASN A 425 4.26 -22.92 12.09
CA ASN A 425 2.82 -23.19 11.98
C ASN A 425 2.37 -23.84 10.65
N CYS A 426 3.24 -24.61 10.00
CA CYS A 426 2.84 -25.51 8.90
C CYS A 426 2.30 -26.83 9.48
N GLU A 427 1.10 -26.79 10.06
CA GLU A 427 0.52 -27.86 10.87
C GLU A 427 0.36 -29.20 10.11
N MET A 428 0.10 -29.16 8.80
CA MET A 428 -0.07 -30.34 7.95
C MET A 428 1.24 -30.85 7.34
N LEU A 429 2.38 -30.18 7.56
CA LEU A 429 3.69 -30.66 7.10
C LEU A 429 4.18 -31.79 8.01
N THR A 430 3.96 -33.04 7.58
CA THR A 430 4.23 -34.23 8.40
C THR A 430 5.61 -34.84 8.16
N THR A 431 6.26 -34.49 7.06
CA THR A 431 7.58 -35.01 6.67
C THR A 431 8.42 -33.88 6.05
N PHE A 432 9.74 -33.94 6.29
CA PHE A 432 10.73 -33.07 5.65
C PHE A 432 12.06 -33.82 5.56
N ASP A 433 12.81 -33.66 4.48
CA ASP A 433 14.13 -34.27 4.33
C ASP A 433 15.22 -33.38 4.96
N PHE A 434 15.75 -33.82 6.10
CA PHE A 434 16.83 -33.10 6.80
C PHE A 434 18.24 -33.58 6.37
N SER A 435 18.38 -34.54 5.45
CA SER A 435 19.64 -35.25 5.16
C SER A 435 20.78 -34.34 4.67
N GLN A 436 20.46 -33.22 3.99
CA GLN A 436 21.42 -32.27 3.44
C GLN A 436 21.55 -30.98 4.26
N ILE A 437 20.76 -30.82 5.31
CA ILE A 437 20.67 -29.57 6.06
C ILE A 437 21.95 -29.29 6.83
N LYS A 438 22.50 -28.09 6.66
CA LYS A 438 23.66 -27.54 7.37
C LYS A 438 23.27 -26.54 8.44
N GLU A 439 22.16 -25.80 8.22
CA GLU A 439 21.70 -24.77 9.12
C GLU A 439 20.16 -24.80 9.27
N LEU A 440 19.69 -24.73 10.51
CA LEU A 440 18.29 -24.55 10.89
C LEU A 440 18.18 -23.28 11.71
N GLY A 441 17.37 -22.34 11.25
CA GLY A 441 17.07 -21.09 11.97
C GLY A 441 16.16 -21.30 13.19
N SER A 442 16.07 -20.28 14.04
CA SER A 442 15.16 -20.29 15.18
C SER A 442 13.72 -20.48 14.72
N THR A 443 12.93 -21.26 15.48
CA THR A 443 11.51 -21.55 15.20
C THR A 443 11.24 -22.07 13.78
N SER A 444 12.26 -22.56 13.05
CA SER A 444 12.12 -22.89 11.62
C SER A 444 11.05 -23.95 11.33
N PHE A 445 10.78 -24.88 12.25
CA PHE A 445 9.75 -25.91 12.18
C PHE A 445 8.79 -25.88 13.38
N ALA A 446 8.76 -24.78 14.13
CA ALA A 446 7.85 -24.68 15.28
C ALA A 446 6.38 -24.83 14.86
N GLY A 447 5.59 -25.61 15.59
CA GLY A 447 4.18 -25.84 15.30
C GLY A 447 3.90 -26.65 14.03
N THR A 448 4.87 -27.40 13.52
CA THR A 448 4.66 -28.30 12.38
C THR A 448 4.10 -29.65 12.79
N GLY A 449 3.47 -30.35 11.82
CA GLY A 449 2.98 -31.72 11.98
C GLY A 449 4.03 -32.81 11.81
N ILE A 450 5.32 -32.47 11.78
CA ILE A 450 6.43 -33.43 11.57
C ILE A 450 6.39 -34.52 12.63
N ARG A 451 6.41 -35.80 12.19
CA ARG A 451 6.35 -36.95 13.07
C ARG A 451 7.71 -37.54 13.40
N LYS A 452 8.66 -37.42 12.48
CA LYS A 452 10.01 -37.96 12.64
C LYS A 452 11.03 -37.01 12.04
N ALA A 453 12.10 -36.69 12.77
CA ALA A 453 13.21 -35.89 12.30
C ALA A 453 14.54 -36.67 12.46
N VAL A 454 15.23 -36.94 11.34
CA VAL A 454 16.58 -37.50 11.35
C VAL A 454 17.52 -36.41 10.88
N LEU A 455 18.26 -35.80 11.80
CA LEU A 455 19.06 -34.61 11.52
C LEU A 455 20.40 -34.98 10.86
N SER A 456 20.83 -34.14 9.92
CA SER A 456 22.05 -34.31 9.16
C SER A 456 23.31 -34.20 10.04
N SER A 457 24.33 -35.04 9.78
CA SER A 457 25.68 -34.88 10.35
C SER A 457 26.36 -33.57 9.95
N LYS A 458 25.83 -32.88 8.92
CA LYS A 458 26.34 -31.58 8.47
C LYS A 458 25.89 -30.44 9.37
N LEU A 459 24.86 -30.65 10.21
CA LEU A 459 24.29 -29.64 11.08
C LEU A 459 25.26 -29.27 12.20
N VAL A 460 25.55 -27.98 12.31
CA VAL A 460 26.58 -27.48 13.23
C VAL A 460 25.98 -27.05 14.58
N LYS A 461 24.74 -26.58 14.60
CA LYS A 461 24.10 -25.98 15.76
C LYS A 461 22.57 -26.15 15.69
N LEU A 462 21.96 -26.35 16.83
CA LEU A 462 20.52 -26.20 17.02
C LEU A 462 20.24 -24.76 17.45
N GLN A 463 19.39 -24.04 16.72
CA GLN A 463 18.91 -22.72 17.16
C GLN A 463 17.73 -22.88 18.14
N PRO A 464 17.36 -21.84 18.91
CA PRO A 464 16.22 -21.93 19.82
C PRO A 464 14.89 -22.26 19.15
N SER A 465 14.04 -23.01 19.85
CA SER A 465 12.65 -23.29 19.49
C SER A 465 12.44 -23.98 18.12
N ILE A 466 13.43 -24.65 17.55
CA ILE A 466 13.35 -25.23 16.18
C ILE A 466 12.09 -26.08 16.01
N PHE A 467 11.76 -26.98 16.96
CA PHE A 467 10.61 -27.89 16.95
C PHE A 467 9.62 -27.57 18.08
N CYS A 468 9.64 -26.37 18.63
CA CYS A 468 8.69 -25.96 19.68
C CYS A 468 7.25 -26.19 19.21
N ASN A 469 6.40 -26.75 20.10
CA ASN A 469 4.98 -27.00 19.82
C ASN A 469 4.71 -27.97 18.62
N CYS A 470 5.67 -28.85 18.30
CA CYS A 470 5.46 -29.93 17.32
C CYS A 470 4.72 -31.10 18.00
N LYS A 471 3.39 -30.96 18.15
CA LYS A 471 2.54 -31.88 18.93
C LYS A 471 2.53 -33.32 18.42
N ASP A 472 2.80 -33.54 17.15
CA ASP A 472 2.83 -34.85 16.49
C ASP A 472 4.22 -35.47 16.39
N LEU A 473 5.28 -34.76 16.82
CA LEU A 473 6.66 -35.26 16.77
C LEU A 473 6.82 -36.44 17.72
N GLN A 474 7.20 -37.61 17.17
CA GLN A 474 7.34 -38.87 17.89
C GLN A 474 8.81 -39.26 18.12
N SER A 475 9.68 -38.96 17.16
CA SER A 475 11.10 -39.29 17.26
C SER A 475 11.99 -38.24 16.66
N VAL A 476 13.16 -38.03 17.30
CA VAL A 476 14.25 -37.19 16.79
C VAL A 476 15.56 -37.97 16.91
N ASP A 477 16.25 -38.15 15.79
CA ASP A 477 17.57 -38.78 15.75
C ASP A 477 18.63 -37.72 15.44
N MET A 478 19.50 -37.45 16.42
CA MET A 478 20.65 -36.54 16.34
C MET A 478 21.96 -37.28 16.54
N SER A 479 21.95 -38.63 16.51
CA SER A 479 23.14 -39.46 16.80
C SER A 479 24.30 -39.25 15.83
N ALA A 480 24.02 -38.79 14.61
CA ALA A 480 25.04 -38.44 13.62
C ALA A 480 25.59 -37.00 13.77
N CYS A 481 25.03 -36.17 14.68
CA CYS A 481 25.34 -34.75 14.77
C CYS A 481 26.50 -34.51 15.74
N ASP A 482 27.71 -34.86 15.36
CA ASP A 482 28.93 -34.76 16.21
C ASP A 482 29.34 -33.32 16.56
N LYS A 483 28.91 -32.32 15.77
CA LYS A 483 29.19 -30.90 15.97
C LYS A 483 28.25 -30.22 16.94
N ILE A 484 27.08 -30.79 17.21
CA ILE A 484 26.10 -30.21 18.12
C ILE A 484 26.55 -30.46 19.55
N LYS A 485 26.82 -29.37 20.27
CA LYS A 485 27.29 -29.38 21.65
C LYS A 485 26.23 -28.92 22.66
N THR A 486 25.16 -28.33 22.17
CA THR A 486 24.11 -27.74 23.02
C THR A 486 22.72 -28.05 22.42
N ILE A 487 21.80 -28.51 23.23
CA ILE A 487 20.36 -28.46 22.92
C ILE A 487 19.89 -27.09 23.34
N SER A 488 19.48 -26.27 22.38
CA SER A 488 19.13 -24.86 22.62
C SER A 488 17.79 -24.70 23.34
N ALA A 489 17.55 -23.50 23.85
CA ALA A 489 16.34 -23.20 24.62
C ALA A 489 15.05 -23.48 23.82
N ASN A 490 14.06 -24.02 24.49
CA ASN A 490 12.71 -24.33 23.96
C ASN A 490 12.70 -25.24 22.72
N CYS A 491 13.82 -25.94 22.42
CA CYS A 491 14.03 -26.62 21.16
C CYS A 491 12.93 -27.67 20.85
N PHE A 492 12.48 -28.39 21.87
CA PHE A 492 11.43 -29.41 21.83
C PHE A 492 10.30 -29.15 22.84
N GLN A 493 10.15 -27.90 23.28
CA GLN A 493 9.09 -27.51 24.20
C GLN A 493 7.73 -27.89 23.62
N ASP A 494 6.86 -28.45 24.44
CA ASP A 494 5.47 -28.87 24.10
C ASP A 494 5.38 -29.92 22.97
N CYS A 495 6.43 -30.70 22.75
CA CYS A 495 6.41 -31.89 21.90
C CYS A 495 5.82 -33.09 22.64
N ASN A 496 4.52 -33.06 22.97
CA ASN A 496 3.85 -33.98 23.92
C ASN A 496 3.82 -35.46 23.49
N ARG A 497 4.13 -35.74 22.20
CA ARG A 497 4.20 -37.13 21.66
C ARG A 497 5.64 -37.60 21.44
N LEU A 498 6.64 -36.77 21.72
CA LEU A 498 8.06 -37.13 21.56
C LEU A 498 8.47 -38.16 22.59
N LYS A 499 8.85 -39.36 22.17
CA LYS A 499 9.22 -40.50 23.01
C LYS A 499 10.62 -41.03 22.76
N ASP A 500 11.09 -40.92 21.51
CA ASP A 500 12.37 -41.47 21.07
C ASP A 500 13.30 -40.32 20.68
N VAL A 501 14.27 -40.03 21.55
CA VAL A 501 15.25 -38.98 21.36
C VAL A 501 16.64 -39.59 21.42
N LYS A 502 17.31 -39.64 20.27
CA LYS A 502 18.75 -39.95 20.21
C LYS A 502 19.55 -38.65 20.23
N LEU A 503 20.24 -38.42 21.33
CA LEU A 503 21.05 -37.22 21.57
C LEU A 503 22.31 -37.18 20.72
N PRO A 504 22.88 -35.98 20.44
CA PRO A 504 24.19 -35.84 19.83
C PRO A 504 25.29 -36.44 20.72
N PRO A 505 26.32 -37.05 20.14
CA PRO A 505 27.37 -37.75 20.91
C PRO A 505 28.20 -36.79 21.79
N ASN A 506 28.35 -35.54 21.38
CA ASN A 506 29.19 -34.55 22.05
C ASN A 506 28.40 -33.46 22.79
N VAL A 507 27.12 -33.71 23.11
CA VAL A 507 26.30 -32.75 23.86
C VAL A 507 26.79 -32.62 25.30
N TYR A 508 27.00 -31.39 25.75
CA TYR A 508 27.36 -31.07 27.13
C TYR A 508 26.43 -30.09 27.80
N LYS A 509 25.42 -29.56 27.09
CA LYS A 509 24.48 -28.59 27.67
C LYS A 509 23.06 -28.80 27.17
N PHE A 510 22.13 -28.85 28.10
CA PHE A 510 20.70 -28.65 27.89
C PHE A 510 20.35 -27.23 28.34
N SER A 511 19.87 -26.40 27.43
CA SER A 511 19.50 -25.01 27.74
C SER A 511 18.12 -24.97 28.39
N SER A 512 17.69 -23.78 28.82
CA SER A 512 16.40 -23.61 29.50
C SER A 512 15.24 -24.13 28.67
N SER A 513 14.32 -24.84 29.33
CA SER A 513 13.03 -25.25 28.78
C SER A 513 13.11 -26.13 27.50
N CYS A 514 14.27 -26.75 27.24
CA CYS A 514 14.49 -27.41 25.95
C CYS A 514 13.63 -28.66 25.72
N PHE A 515 13.11 -29.32 26.78
CA PHE A 515 12.26 -30.50 26.75
C PHE A 515 11.05 -30.39 27.70
N ILE A 516 10.50 -29.20 27.87
CA ILE A 516 9.28 -29.00 28.66
C ILE A 516 8.16 -29.88 28.11
N SER A 517 7.42 -30.56 29.00
CA SER A 517 6.25 -31.39 28.72
C SER A 517 6.51 -32.53 27.70
N VAL A 518 7.76 -32.97 27.55
CA VAL A 518 8.15 -34.07 26.66
C VAL A 518 8.02 -35.42 27.43
N LYS A 519 7.73 -36.49 26.68
CA LYS A 519 7.74 -37.87 27.23
C LYS A 519 9.02 -38.59 26.79
N PHE A 520 9.68 -39.25 27.74
CA PHE A 520 10.83 -40.12 27.46
C PHE A 520 10.54 -41.53 27.98
N ASN A 521 10.73 -42.56 27.17
CA ASN A 521 10.78 -43.92 27.65
C ASN A 521 12.04 -44.14 28.51
N LYS A 522 13.16 -43.67 28.02
CA LYS A 522 14.45 -43.65 28.74
C LYS A 522 15.27 -42.41 28.38
N LEU A 523 15.78 -41.73 29.39
CA LEU A 523 16.72 -40.62 29.23
C LEU A 523 18.01 -40.94 29.97
N VAL A 524 19.14 -40.99 29.23
CA VAL A 524 20.47 -41.17 29.78
C VAL A 524 21.22 -39.86 29.73
N ILE A 525 21.68 -39.39 30.88
CA ILE A 525 22.46 -38.14 31.03
C ILE A 525 23.90 -38.51 31.39
N ASN A 526 24.81 -38.26 30.46
CA ASN A 526 26.23 -38.57 30.64
C ASN A 526 26.96 -37.54 31.54
N ALA A 527 28.13 -37.92 32.05
CA ALA A 527 28.99 -37.06 32.85
C ALA A 527 29.32 -35.72 32.21
N GLY A 528 29.45 -34.65 32.99
CA GLY A 528 29.86 -33.33 32.53
C GLY A 528 28.80 -32.48 31.87
N ILE A 529 27.54 -32.93 31.83
CA ILE A 529 26.43 -32.17 31.25
C ILE A 529 25.97 -31.03 32.16
N ARG A 530 25.65 -29.89 31.55
CA ARG A 530 25.00 -28.76 32.25
C ARG A 530 23.51 -28.74 31.90
N ILE A 531 22.64 -28.84 32.90
CA ILE A 531 21.19 -28.84 32.74
C ILE A 531 20.67 -27.49 33.26
N GLY A 532 20.08 -26.70 32.38
CA GLY A 532 19.60 -25.36 32.66
C GLY A 532 18.20 -25.34 33.28
N ASN A 533 17.77 -24.15 33.64
CA ASN A 533 16.49 -23.85 34.26
C ASN A 533 15.33 -24.44 33.44
N GLY A 534 14.42 -25.20 34.12
CA GLY A 534 13.25 -25.79 33.53
C GLY A 534 13.49 -26.72 32.33
N ALA A 535 14.74 -27.21 32.13
CA ALA A 535 15.07 -28.00 30.95
C ALA A 535 14.16 -29.19 30.69
N PHE A 536 13.67 -29.83 31.73
CA PHE A 536 12.75 -30.98 31.74
C PHE A 536 11.50 -30.72 32.58
N SER A 537 11.12 -29.47 32.81
CA SER A 537 9.90 -29.16 33.57
C SER A 537 8.69 -29.86 32.97
N GLU A 538 7.82 -30.40 33.83
CA GLU A 538 6.61 -31.11 33.44
C GLU A 538 6.84 -32.34 32.51
N ALA A 539 8.08 -32.76 32.33
CA ALA A 539 8.40 -33.92 31.51
C ALA A 539 7.91 -35.21 32.18
N VAL A 540 7.57 -36.21 31.39
CA VAL A 540 7.26 -37.56 31.85
C VAL A 540 8.41 -38.47 31.41
N ILE A 541 9.17 -39.03 32.36
CA ILE A 541 10.37 -39.84 32.08
C ILE A 541 10.18 -41.21 32.75
N ASP A 542 9.98 -42.26 31.94
CA ASP A 542 9.77 -43.62 32.50
C ASP A 542 11.04 -44.12 33.22
N GLU A 543 12.23 -43.92 32.64
CA GLU A 543 13.51 -44.21 33.24
C GLU A 543 14.50 -43.07 33.02
N LEU A 544 14.99 -42.44 34.10
CA LEU A 544 16.05 -41.44 34.11
C LEU A 544 17.32 -42.03 34.69
N GLU A 545 18.38 -42.07 33.88
CA GLU A 545 19.68 -42.60 34.29
C GLU A 545 20.78 -41.52 34.16
N PHE A 546 21.47 -41.25 35.28
CA PHE A 546 22.70 -40.46 35.28
C PHE A 546 23.89 -41.39 35.23
N VAL A 547 24.70 -41.25 34.19
CA VAL A 547 25.96 -41.98 34.06
C VAL A 547 27.07 -40.98 34.32
N ASP A 548 27.73 -41.09 35.49
CA ASP A 548 28.87 -40.22 35.85
C ASP A 548 30.03 -41.11 36.29
N ASP A 549 31.25 -40.71 35.94
CA ASP A 549 32.49 -41.31 36.43
C ASP A 549 32.99 -40.42 37.59
N ALA A 550 33.14 -41.02 38.77
CA ALA A 550 33.68 -40.31 39.96
C ALA A 550 35.04 -39.68 39.72
N ASN A 551 35.81 -40.18 38.74
CA ASN A 551 37.11 -39.70 38.32
C ASN A 551 37.05 -38.71 37.10
N SER A 552 35.85 -38.43 36.59
CA SER A 552 35.70 -37.49 35.48
C SER A 552 36.16 -36.08 35.85
N PRO A 553 37.00 -35.42 35.03
CA PRO A 553 37.44 -34.06 35.29
C PRO A 553 36.30 -33.05 35.14
N THR A 554 35.20 -33.41 34.51
CA THR A 554 34.01 -32.57 34.27
C THR A 554 32.85 -33.01 35.14
N ARG A 555 32.29 -32.06 35.93
CA ARG A 555 31.15 -32.34 36.82
C ARG A 555 29.83 -32.00 36.13
N THR A 556 28.84 -32.90 36.26
CA THR A 556 27.45 -32.60 35.90
C THR A 556 26.89 -31.50 36.79
N ILE A 557 26.26 -30.47 36.21
CA ILE A 557 25.64 -29.33 36.91
C ILE A 557 24.15 -29.35 36.55
N VAL A 558 23.30 -29.38 37.56
CA VAL A 558 21.83 -29.37 37.43
C VAL A 558 21.25 -28.14 38.11
N ASP A 559 20.53 -27.32 37.36
CA ASP A 559 19.74 -26.22 37.93
C ASP A 559 18.65 -26.77 38.84
N ILE A 560 18.33 -26.06 39.93
CA ILE A 560 17.37 -26.53 40.95
C ILE A 560 15.98 -26.75 40.33
N SER A 561 15.57 -25.94 39.37
CA SER A 561 14.28 -26.02 38.68
C SER A 561 14.31 -26.90 37.40
N ALA A 562 15.44 -27.56 37.15
CA ALA A 562 15.62 -28.31 35.89
C ALA A 562 14.54 -29.37 35.62
N PHE A 563 13.99 -29.96 36.67
CA PHE A 563 12.98 -31.02 36.65
C PHE A 563 11.68 -30.63 37.38
N GLU A 564 11.41 -29.35 37.53
CA GLU A 564 10.22 -28.84 38.22
C GLU A 564 8.94 -29.46 37.64
N GLY A 565 8.14 -30.15 38.50
CA GLY A 565 6.92 -30.83 38.08
C GLY A 565 7.12 -32.07 37.18
N ALA A 566 8.36 -32.49 36.93
CA ALA A 566 8.62 -33.70 36.15
C ALA A 566 8.19 -34.97 36.87
N LYS A 567 7.61 -35.91 36.14
CA LYS A 567 7.20 -37.26 36.64
C LYS A 567 8.24 -38.28 36.21
N VAL A 568 8.98 -38.86 37.17
CA VAL A 568 10.03 -39.85 36.92
C VAL A 568 9.63 -41.20 37.48
N GLY A 569 9.44 -42.19 36.58
CA GLY A 569 9.03 -43.55 36.99
C GLY A 569 10.17 -44.31 37.70
N LYS A 570 11.38 -44.30 37.18
CA LYS A 570 12.57 -44.91 37.74
C LYS A 570 13.76 -43.98 37.65
N LEU A 571 14.42 -43.69 38.77
CA LEU A 571 15.63 -42.89 38.82
C LEU A 571 16.83 -43.78 39.15
N ILE A 572 17.85 -43.72 38.27
CA ILE A 572 19.15 -44.38 38.45
C ILE A 572 20.20 -43.28 38.56
N ILE A 573 20.78 -43.12 39.75
CA ILE A 573 21.77 -42.08 40.04
C ILE A 573 22.91 -42.68 40.88
N PRO A 574 24.19 -42.42 40.55
CA PRO A 574 25.33 -42.83 41.34
C PRO A 574 25.34 -42.18 42.74
N ASP A 575 25.73 -42.91 43.78
CA ASP A 575 25.67 -42.44 45.18
C ASP A 575 26.40 -41.11 45.38
N HIS A 576 27.54 -40.88 44.75
CA HIS A 576 28.31 -39.66 44.87
C HIS A 576 27.63 -38.41 44.28
N MET A 577 26.64 -38.59 43.42
CA MET A 577 25.83 -37.51 42.83
C MET A 577 24.62 -37.16 43.68
N TYR A 578 24.02 -38.10 44.41
CA TYR A 578 22.75 -37.93 45.14
C TYR A 578 22.73 -36.68 46.02
N GLY A 579 23.78 -36.49 46.84
CA GLY A 579 23.89 -35.32 47.73
C GLY A 579 23.96 -33.97 47.01
N ARG A 580 24.46 -33.95 45.78
CA ARG A 580 24.58 -32.73 44.97
C ARG A 580 23.27 -32.32 44.32
N PHE A 581 22.42 -33.28 43.95
CA PHE A 581 21.19 -33.03 43.18
C PHE A 581 19.94 -33.20 44.06
N LYS A 582 20.10 -33.38 45.38
CA LYS A 582 18.98 -33.61 46.32
C LYS A 582 17.83 -32.61 46.13
N ASN A 583 18.14 -31.32 45.94
CA ASN A 583 17.11 -30.30 45.75
C ASN A 583 16.37 -30.47 44.41
N ALA A 584 17.12 -30.67 43.30
CA ALA A 584 16.52 -30.88 41.99
C ALA A 584 15.71 -32.21 41.93
N ILE A 585 16.13 -33.24 42.68
CA ILE A 585 15.41 -34.53 42.81
C ILE A 585 14.11 -34.35 43.60
N ASN A 586 14.12 -33.49 44.62
CA ASN A 586 12.92 -33.22 45.44
C ASN A 586 11.82 -32.46 44.66
N GLU A 587 12.17 -31.79 43.57
CA GLU A 587 11.23 -31.11 42.64
C GLU A 587 10.59 -32.10 41.63
N MET A 588 11.06 -33.37 41.58
CA MET A 588 10.49 -34.43 40.77
C MET A 588 9.29 -35.02 41.49
N GLN A 589 8.21 -35.32 40.79
CA GLN A 589 6.99 -35.97 41.29
C GLN A 589 6.97 -37.45 40.97
#